data_86a7c583d141036f45ea3b3f284e2059
#
_entry.id   86a7c583d141036f45ea3b3f284e2059
#
_cell.length_a   1.000
_cell.length_b   1.000
_cell.length_c   1.000
_cell.angle_alpha   90.00
_cell.angle_beta   90.00
_cell.angle_gamma   90.00
#
_symmetry.space_group_name_H-M   'P 1'
#
loop_
_entity.id
_entity.type
_entity.pdbx_description
1 polymer ?
#
loop_
_entity_poly.entity_id
_entity_poly.type
_entity_poly.pdbx_seq_one_letter_code
_entity_poly.pdbx_strand_id
1 'polypeptide(L)'
;MVLARELMLTFNICSAIPVDAQQEGVMNKHAKADVMQGTLDVMVLKTLDTLGPTHGYGIARRIEQVSDDLLRLNQGTIYPALVRLQQRGWITSHWGESDTKRRAKFYELTRVGRRHLAAEIEKWERVSWVVSRLLTEGA
;
A
#
# COMPACT_ATOMS: atom_id res chain seq x y z
N MET A 1 11.71 11.01 -10.53
CA MET A 1 12.19 9.62 -10.45
C MET A 1 13.32 9.43 -9.45
N VAL A 2 14.35 10.26 -9.48
CA VAL A 2 15.44 10.25 -8.48
C VAL A 2 14.92 10.56 -7.08
N LEU A 3 13.98 11.50 -6.97
CA LEU A 3 13.33 11.87 -5.71
C LEU A 3 12.54 10.71 -5.08
N ALA A 4 11.88 9.89 -5.88
CA ALA A 4 11.12 8.74 -5.36
C ALA A 4 12.04 7.67 -4.76
N ARG A 5 13.22 7.51 -5.34
CA ARG A 5 14.23 6.56 -4.86
C ARG A 5 14.84 7.01 -3.53
N GLU A 6 15.15 8.29 -3.43
CA GLU A 6 15.67 8.88 -2.19
C GLU A 6 14.62 8.88 -1.09
N LEU A 7 13.36 9.12 -1.44
CA LEU A 7 12.25 9.05 -0.50
C LEU A 7 12.05 7.64 0.03
N MET A 8 12.21 6.61 -0.83
CA MET A 8 12.13 5.23 -0.39
C MET A 8 13.29 4.85 0.53
N LEU A 9 14.49 5.32 0.23
CA LEU A 9 15.65 5.11 1.09
C LEU A 9 15.48 5.83 2.44
N THR A 10 14.97 7.04 2.41
CA THR A 10 14.67 7.82 3.62
C THR A 10 13.57 7.15 4.44
N PHE A 11 12.56 6.61 3.78
CA PHE A 11 11.49 5.87 4.41
C PHE A 11 12.01 4.57 5.04
N ASN A 12 12.94 3.89 4.37
CA ASN A 12 13.58 2.69 4.91
C ASN A 12 14.43 2.99 6.15
N ILE A 13 15.12 4.13 6.15
CA ILE A 13 15.87 4.60 7.31
C ILE A 13 14.92 4.91 8.46
N CYS A 14 13.78 5.52 8.19
CA CYS A 14 12.73 5.75 9.18
C CYS A 14 12.10 4.44 9.66
N SER A 15 12.00 3.42 8.81
CA SER A 15 11.47 2.12 9.21
C SER A 15 12.49 1.29 10.00
N ALA A 16 13.76 1.66 9.99
CA ALA A 16 14.77 1.07 10.86
C ALA A 16 14.71 1.61 12.31
N ILE A 17 14.06 2.75 12.52
CA ILE A 17 13.81 3.31 13.85
C ILE A 17 12.80 2.47 14.67
N PRO A 18 11.95 1.63 14.10
CA PRO A 18 10.96 0.86 14.86
C PRO A 18 11.49 -0.34 15.64
N VAL A 19 12.77 -0.51 15.82
CA VAL A 19 13.24 -1.50 16.81
C VAL A 19 12.77 -1.07 18.22
N ASP A 20 12.74 0.23 18.47
CA ASP A 20 12.15 0.77 19.70
C ASP A 20 10.64 0.72 19.69
N ALA A 21 10.02 0.90 18.51
CA ALA A 21 8.58 0.77 18.34
C ALA A 21 8.10 -0.67 18.48
N GLN A 22 8.97 -1.67 18.35
CA GLN A 22 8.60 -3.05 18.61
C GLN A 22 8.41 -3.34 20.10
N GLN A 23 9.11 -2.64 20.97
CA GLN A 23 8.89 -2.73 22.41
C GLN A 23 7.65 -1.95 22.86
N GLU A 24 7.36 -0.85 22.17
CA GLU A 24 6.11 -0.10 22.35
C GLU A 24 4.96 -0.71 21.55
N GLY A 25 5.29 -1.53 20.56
CA GLY A 25 4.37 -2.03 19.53
C GLY A 25 3.29 -2.98 20.02
N VAL A 26 3.43 -3.53 21.23
CA VAL A 26 2.36 -4.35 21.81
C VAL A 26 1.21 -3.46 22.27
N MET A 27 1.49 -2.23 22.64
CA MET A 27 0.47 -1.26 23.08
C MET A 27 -0.07 -0.41 21.93
N ASN A 28 0.67 -0.30 20.81
CA ASN A 28 0.31 0.56 19.68
C ASN A 28 -0.09 -0.23 18.41
N LYS A 29 -0.61 -1.43 18.59
CA LYS A 29 -1.04 -2.27 17.46
C LYS A 29 -2.08 -1.57 16.59
N HIS A 30 -2.95 -0.77 17.21
CA HIS A 30 -3.98 -0.01 16.49
C HIS A 30 -3.41 1.19 15.74
N ALA A 31 -2.51 1.96 16.36
CA ALA A 31 -1.88 3.12 15.73
C ALA A 31 -0.99 2.70 14.54
N LYS A 32 -0.27 1.59 14.67
CA LYS A 32 0.54 1.02 13.60
C LYS A 32 -0.34 0.49 12.46
N ALA A 33 -1.49 -0.10 12.78
CA ALA A 33 -2.46 -0.54 11.79
C ALA A 33 -3.08 0.64 11.04
N ASP A 34 -3.35 1.76 11.71
CA ASP A 34 -3.94 2.95 11.10
C ASP A 34 -2.98 3.64 10.13
N VAL A 35 -1.72 3.77 10.51
CA VAL A 35 -0.67 4.33 9.62
C VAL A 35 -0.43 3.42 8.43
N MET A 36 -0.37 2.11 8.67
CA MET A 36 -0.22 1.12 7.61
C MET A 36 -1.44 1.05 6.70
N GLN A 37 -2.61 1.35 7.21
CA GLN A 37 -3.87 1.23 6.49
C GLN A 37 -3.94 2.17 5.29
N GLY A 38 -3.67 3.46 5.48
CA GLY A 38 -3.66 4.43 4.39
C GLY A 38 -2.59 4.14 3.35
N THR A 39 -1.41 3.72 3.80
CA THR A 39 -0.30 3.33 2.94
C THR A 39 -0.64 2.08 2.13
N LEU A 40 -1.25 1.08 2.76
CA LEU A 40 -1.67 -0.14 2.10
C LEU A 40 -2.74 0.15 1.04
N ASP A 41 -3.68 1.02 1.33
CA ASP A 41 -4.73 1.40 0.40
C ASP A 41 -4.14 1.98 -0.90
N VAL A 42 -3.18 2.88 -0.79
CA VAL A 42 -2.49 3.46 -1.95
C VAL A 42 -1.73 2.38 -2.73
N MET A 43 -1.06 1.47 -2.03
CA MET A 43 -0.33 0.37 -2.68
C MET A 43 -1.28 -0.55 -3.46
N VAL A 44 -2.42 -0.90 -2.89
CA VAL A 44 -3.42 -1.73 -3.55
C VAL A 44 -3.99 -1.02 -4.80
N LEU A 45 -4.38 0.24 -4.65
CA LEU A 45 -4.93 1.02 -5.76
C LEU A 45 -3.90 1.16 -6.90
N LYS A 46 -2.65 1.44 -6.57
CA LYS A 46 -1.59 1.58 -7.57
C LYS A 46 -1.28 0.25 -8.26
N THR A 47 -1.32 -0.84 -7.52
CA THR A 47 -1.13 -2.18 -8.08
C THR A 47 -2.21 -2.50 -9.11
N LEU A 48 -3.46 -2.19 -8.79
CA LEU A 48 -4.58 -2.39 -9.71
C LEU A 48 -4.51 -1.48 -10.92
N ASP A 49 -4.05 -0.24 -10.75
CA ASP A 49 -3.83 0.68 -11.85
C ASP A 49 -2.76 0.16 -12.84
N THR A 50 -1.72 -0.44 -12.31
CA THR A 50 -0.60 -0.96 -13.10
C THR A 50 -0.93 -2.29 -13.77
N LEU A 51 -1.51 -3.23 -13.03
CA LEU A 51 -1.73 -4.61 -13.52
C LEU A 51 -3.09 -4.81 -14.18
N GLY A 52 -4.06 -3.93 -13.91
CA GLY A 52 -5.45 -4.17 -14.28
C GLY A 52 -6.12 -5.16 -13.33
N PRO A 53 -7.22 -5.81 -13.75
CA PRO A 53 -7.95 -6.73 -12.88
C PRO A 53 -7.05 -7.83 -12.31
N THR A 54 -7.02 -7.95 -10.98
CA THR A 54 -6.14 -8.89 -10.28
C THR A 54 -6.83 -9.41 -9.03
N HIS A 55 -6.63 -10.68 -8.71
CA HIS A 55 -7.15 -11.28 -7.48
C HIS A 55 -6.30 -10.86 -6.28
N GLY A 56 -6.86 -11.01 -5.08
CA GLY A 56 -6.22 -10.55 -3.84
C GLY A 56 -4.83 -11.11 -3.61
N TYR A 57 -4.64 -12.39 -3.88
CA TYR A 57 -3.32 -13.03 -3.78
C TYR A 57 -2.31 -12.38 -4.73
N GLY A 58 -2.72 -12.10 -5.96
CA GLY A 58 -1.85 -11.46 -6.95
C GLY A 58 -1.46 -10.04 -6.55
N ILE A 59 -2.37 -9.30 -5.95
CA ILE A 59 -2.09 -7.96 -5.43
C ILE A 59 -1.03 -8.03 -4.32
N ALA A 60 -1.24 -8.90 -3.34
CA ALA A 60 -0.31 -9.08 -2.24
C ALA A 60 1.07 -9.51 -2.74
N ARG A 61 1.10 -10.46 -3.66
CA ARG A 61 2.33 -10.96 -4.25
C ARG A 61 3.11 -9.86 -4.97
N ARG A 62 2.41 -9.02 -5.72
CA ARG A 62 3.04 -7.90 -6.42
C ARG A 62 3.66 -6.90 -5.47
N ILE A 63 2.98 -6.56 -4.40
CA ILE A 63 3.48 -5.64 -3.37
C ILE A 63 4.73 -6.23 -2.70
N GLU A 64 4.70 -7.52 -2.39
CA GLU A 64 5.87 -8.22 -1.84
C GLU A 64 7.06 -8.16 -2.78
N GLN A 65 6.82 -8.43 -4.07
CA GLN A 65 7.88 -8.40 -5.09
C GLN A 65 8.50 -7.01 -5.23
N VAL A 66 7.67 -5.99 -5.32
CA VAL A 66 8.13 -4.60 -5.46
C VAL A 66 8.90 -4.14 -4.23
N SER A 67 8.54 -4.64 -3.05
CA SER A 67 9.20 -4.29 -1.80
C SER A 67 10.44 -5.12 -1.49
N ASP A 68 10.85 -6.03 -2.36
CA ASP A 68 11.91 -7.01 -2.10
C ASP A 68 11.68 -7.77 -0.78
N ASP A 69 10.44 -8.21 -0.58
CA ASP A 69 9.98 -8.94 0.61
C ASP A 69 10.07 -8.17 1.93
N LEU A 70 10.27 -6.85 1.88
CA LEU A 70 10.18 -6.01 3.08
C LEU A 70 8.76 -5.96 3.62
N LEU A 71 7.77 -6.04 2.74
CA LEU A 71 6.37 -6.08 3.11
C LEU A 71 5.79 -7.44 2.75
N ARG A 72 5.45 -8.22 3.76
CA ARG A 72 4.75 -9.49 3.60
C ARG A 72 3.30 -9.29 3.99
N LEU A 73 2.42 -9.41 3.03
CA LEU A 73 0.99 -9.20 3.21
C LEU A 73 0.28 -10.54 3.22
N ASN A 74 -0.22 -10.91 4.38
CA ASN A 74 -1.06 -12.09 4.48
C ASN A 74 -2.52 -11.76 4.15
N GLN A 75 -3.34 -12.79 4.03
CA GLN A 75 -4.76 -12.63 3.73
C GLN A 75 -5.50 -11.81 4.78
N GLY A 76 -5.12 -11.92 6.04
CA GLY A 76 -5.70 -11.13 7.12
C GLY A 76 -5.45 -9.63 7.01
N THR A 77 -4.46 -9.24 6.23
CA THR A 77 -4.13 -7.83 5.99
C THR A 77 -4.74 -7.32 4.68
N ILE A 78 -4.65 -8.09 3.61
CA ILE A 78 -5.07 -7.63 2.28
C ILE A 78 -6.58 -7.63 2.12
N TYR A 79 -7.30 -8.64 2.60
CA TYR A 79 -8.74 -8.73 2.41
C TYR A 79 -9.53 -7.63 3.11
N PRO A 80 -9.24 -7.26 4.35
CA PRO A 80 -9.91 -6.11 4.96
C PRO A 80 -9.69 -4.82 4.20
N ALA A 81 -8.52 -4.61 3.62
CA ALA A 81 -8.22 -3.46 2.78
C ALA A 81 -9.11 -3.47 1.52
N LEU A 82 -9.22 -4.61 0.86
CA LEU A 82 -10.04 -4.76 -0.33
C LEU A 82 -11.53 -4.50 -0.04
N VAL A 83 -12.03 -5.03 1.08
CA VAL A 83 -13.42 -4.78 1.51
C VAL A 83 -13.65 -3.28 1.71
N ARG A 84 -12.74 -2.63 2.40
CA ARG A 84 -12.81 -1.20 2.71
C ARG A 84 -12.82 -0.34 1.43
N LEU A 85 -11.93 -0.65 0.50
CA LEU A 85 -11.82 0.06 -0.77
C LEU A 85 -13.06 -0.15 -1.64
N GLN A 86 -13.61 -1.35 -1.62
CA GLN A 86 -14.84 -1.68 -2.34
C GLN A 86 -16.03 -0.93 -1.76
N GLN A 87 -16.12 -0.85 -0.43
CA GLN A 87 -17.17 -0.10 0.25
C GLN A 87 -17.13 1.40 -0.11
N ARG A 88 -15.96 1.94 -0.33
CA ARG A 88 -15.77 3.33 -0.76
C ARG A 88 -16.04 3.55 -2.25
N GLY A 89 -16.23 2.48 -3.00
CA GLY A 89 -16.47 2.56 -4.43
C GLY A 89 -15.22 2.83 -5.27
N TRP A 90 -14.05 2.67 -4.70
CA TRP A 90 -12.77 2.90 -5.40
C TRP A 90 -12.33 1.68 -6.21
N ILE A 91 -12.76 0.50 -5.81
CA ILE A 91 -12.56 -0.74 -6.56
C ILE A 91 -13.89 -1.47 -6.67
N THR A 92 -14.00 -2.30 -7.70
CA THR A 92 -15.09 -3.23 -7.88
C THR A 92 -14.54 -4.64 -7.99
N SER A 93 -15.39 -5.64 -7.89
CA SER A 93 -14.96 -7.02 -7.97
C SER A 93 -15.90 -7.86 -8.84
N HIS A 94 -15.32 -8.88 -9.44
CA HIS A 94 -16.07 -9.87 -10.21
C HIS A 94 -15.38 -11.23 -10.07
N TRP A 95 -16.16 -12.28 -10.24
CA TRP A 95 -15.61 -13.63 -10.22
C TRP A 95 -15.02 -13.97 -11.58
N GLY A 96 -13.86 -14.63 -11.55
CA GLY A 96 -13.18 -15.08 -12.75
C GLY A 96 -12.35 -16.31 -12.46
N GLU A 97 -11.61 -16.75 -13.44
CA GLU A 97 -10.72 -17.90 -13.35
C GLU A 97 -9.27 -17.44 -13.25
N SER A 98 -8.55 -17.93 -12.26
CA SER A 98 -7.13 -17.63 -12.08
C SER A 98 -6.27 -18.48 -13.02
N ASP A 99 -4.97 -18.18 -13.08
CA ASP A 99 -3.99 -18.92 -13.89
C ASP A 99 -3.91 -20.40 -13.52
N THR A 100 -4.25 -20.73 -12.27
CA THR A 100 -4.31 -22.12 -11.78
C THR A 100 -5.66 -22.77 -12.01
N LYS A 101 -6.52 -22.17 -12.84
CA LYS A 101 -7.87 -22.63 -13.17
C LYS A 101 -8.79 -22.75 -11.96
N ARG A 102 -8.54 -21.95 -10.92
CA ARG A 102 -9.40 -21.86 -9.76
C ARG A 102 -10.28 -20.61 -9.86
N ARG A 103 -11.49 -20.73 -9.38
CA ARG A 103 -12.38 -19.59 -9.27
C ARG A 103 -11.83 -18.59 -8.26
N ALA A 104 -11.63 -17.35 -8.68
CA ALA A 104 -11.10 -16.30 -7.85
C ALA A 104 -11.86 -15.00 -8.05
N LYS A 105 -11.88 -14.18 -7.01
CA LYS A 105 -12.48 -12.86 -7.07
C LYS A 105 -11.42 -11.87 -7.54
N PHE A 106 -11.68 -11.25 -8.69
CA PHE A 106 -10.80 -10.25 -9.29
C PHE A 106 -11.29 -8.86 -8.90
N TYR A 107 -10.36 -8.00 -8.59
CA TYR A 107 -10.61 -6.62 -8.22
C TYR A 107 -10.10 -5.71 -9.31
N GLU A 108 -10.82 -4.63 -9.54
CA GLU A 108 -10.51 -3.68 -10.59
C GLU A 108 -10.73 -2.26 -10.09
N LEU A 109 -9.85 -1.35 -10.50
CA LEU A 109 -9.95 0.06 -10.16
C LEU A 109 -11.13 0.71 -10.88
N THR A 110 -11.96 1.44 -10.15
CA THR A 110 -13.05 2.21 -10.73
C THR A 110 -12.55 3.57 -11.19
N ARG A 111 -13.38 4.29 -11.96
CA ARG A 111 -13.07 5.67 -12.35
C ARG A 111 -12.88 6.57 -11.13
N VAL A 112 -13.74 6.43 -10.12
CA VAL A 112 -13.64 7.17 -8.86
C VAL A 112 -12.36 6.80 -8.12
N GLY A 113 -12.01 5.51 -8.09
CA GLY A 113 -10.78 5.04 -7.49
C GLY A 113 -9.55 5.59 -8.17
N ARG A 114 -9.57 5.70 -9.49
CA ARG A 114 -8.46 6.27 -10.26
C ARG A 114 -8.24 7.74 -9.94
N ARG A 115 -9.32 8.52 -9.81
CA ARG A 115 -9.23 9.93 -9.38
C ARG A 115 -8.68 10.04 -7.97
N HIS A 116 -9.17 9.20 -7.08
CA HIS A 116 -8.71 9.17 -5.70
C HIS A 116 -7.23 8.83 -5.62
N LEU A 117 -6.79 7.83 -6.38
CA LEU A 117 -5.39 7.44 -6.45
C LEU A 117 -4.50 8.60 -6.90
N ALA A 118 -4.90 9.33 -7.95
CA ALA A 118 -4.15 10.48 -8.44
C ALA A 118 -3.99 11.55 -7.35
N ALA A 119 -5.05 11.84 -6.62
CA ALA A 119 -5.04 12.81 -5.53
C ALA A 119 -4.14 12.33 -4.36
N GLU A 120 -4.19 11.05 -4.04
CA GLU A 120 -3.37 10.46 -2.98
C GLU A 120 -1.89 10.45 -3.35
N ILE A 121 -1.56 10.19 -4.61
CA ILE A 121 -0.17 10.25 -5.09
C ILE A 121 0.39 11.67 -4.92
N GLU A 122 -0.35 12.70 -5.35
CA GLU A 122 0.07 14.08 -5.17
C GLU A 122 0.31 14.42 -3.70
N LYS A 123 -0.63 14.04 -2.86
CA LYS A 123 -0.54 14.25 -1.41
C LYS A 123 0.68 13.57 -0.83
N TRP A 124 0.91 12.32 -1.21
CA TRP A 124 2.06 11.54 -0.77
C TRP A 124 3.37 12.20 -1.19
N GLU A 125 3.47 12.66 -2.43
CA GLU A 125 4.66 13.33 -2.94
C GLU A 125 4.98 14.61 -2.15
N ARG A 126 3.96 15.41 -1.85
CA ARG A 126 4.14 16.65 -1.06
C ARG A 126 4.59 16.34 0.37
N VAL A 127 3.94 15.42 1.03
CA VAL A 127 4.28 15.04 2.40
C VAL A 127 5.68 14.45 2.47
N SER A 128 6.01 13.57 1.54
CA SER A 128 7.33 12.95 1.46
C SER A 128 8.43 13.99 1.24
N TRP A 129 8.16 14.97 0.40
CA TRP A 129 9.10 16.07 0.16
C TRP A 129 9.37 16.87 1.45
N VAL A 130 8.32 17.20 2.18
CA VAL A 130 8.45 17.93 3.46
C VAL A 130 9.23 17.10 4.48
N VAL A 131 8.87 15.83 4.64
CA VAL A 131 9.56 14.91 5.57
C VAL A 131 11.03 14.79 5.19
N SER A 132 11.32 14.61 3.92
CA SER A 132 12.69 14.50 3.41
C SER A 132 13.52 15.75 3.73
N ARG A 133 12.95 16.94 3.57
CA ARG A 133 13.63 18.19 3.91
C ARG A 133 13.91 18.30 5.40
N LEU A 134 12.94 17.97 6.22
CA LEU A 134 13.12 18.01 7.68
C LEU A 134 14.22 17.05 8.13
N LEU A 135 14.27 15.87 7.54
CA LEU A 135 15.29 14.88 7.88
C LEU A 135 16.70 15.29 7.42
N THR A 136 16.82 15.98 6.30
CA THR A 136 18.11 16.45 5.79
C THR A 136 18.57 17.73 6.45
N GLU A 137 17.69 18.67 6.76
CA GLU A 137 18.02 19.95 7.40
C GLU A 137 18.21 19.81 8.91
N GLY A 138 17.60 18.80 9.53
CA GLY A 138 17.70 18.53 10.95
C GLY A 138 19.04 17.91 11.37
N ALA A 139 19.90 17.64 10.40
CA ALA A 139 21.27 17.22 10.67
C ALA A 139 22.16 18.46 10.81
#